data_123a5552c6d2034f3f5be52605b93927
#
_entry.id   123a5552c6d2034f3f5be52605b93927
#
_cell.length_a   1.000
_cell.length_b   1.000
_cell.length_c   1.000
_cell.angle_alpha   90.00
_cell.angle_beta   90.00
_cell.angle_gamma   90.00
#
_symmetry.space_group_name_H-M   'P 1'
#
loop_
_entity.id
_entity.type
_entity.pdbx_description
1 polymer ?
#
loop_
_entity_poly.entity_id
_entity_poly.type
_entity_poly.pdbx_seq_one_letter_code
_entity_poly.pdbx_strand_id
1 'polypeptide(L)'
;MNADWFVPALAAHVPALARAYRIECRLGRGDVGLTFDDGPHAEGTPAVLETLAARGATATFFLVGEQVQARPSVARAIVDAGHEVALHGYRHTLLLRRSVRELEQDLVRARAAIEDATGRSPVLYRPPYGVFSSGGLALVRRLGYRPLLWSAWGRDWERRATPAAIARRTTRRLRSGDVVLLHDSDAYSSAGSWMRTAAALPSVLDAVATLGVSAVAVTQSM
;
A
#
# COMPACT_ATOMS: atom_id res chain seq x y z
N MET A 1 -28.15 6.26 -9.65
CA MET A 1 -26.69 6.07 -9.61
C MET A 1 -26.31 5.39 -10.91
N ASN A 2 -25.54 6.07 -11.77
CA ASN A 2 -25.15 5.52 -13.07
C ASN A 2 -24.22 4.33 -12.85
N ALA A 3 -24.34 3.27 -13.67
CA ALA A 3 -23.48 2.08 -13.60
C ALA A 3 -21.99 2.40 -13.65
N ASP A 4 -21.61 3.47 -14.34
CA ASP A 4 -20.23 3.95 -14.47
C ASP A 4 -19.56 4.36 -13.13
N TRP A 5 -20.36 4.60 -12.07
CA TRP A 5 -19.82 4.93 -10.75
C TRP A 5 -19.05 3.79 -10.11
N PHE A 6 -19.42 2.54 -10.39
CA PHE A 6 -18.87 1.34 -9.76
C PHE A 6 -17.78 0.64 -10.58
N VAL A 7 -17.63 0.97 -11.85
CA VAL A 7 -16.72 0.23 -12.74
C VAL A 7 -15.26 0.27 -12.28
N PRO A 8 -14.69 1.40 -11.80
CA PRO A 8 -13.32 1.41 -11.25
C PRO A 8 -13.15 0.58 -9.97
N ALA A 9 -14.25 0.26 -9.27
CA ALA A 9 -14.20 -0.53 -8.04
C ALA A 9 -13.65 -1.96 -8.26
N LEU A 10 -13.77 -2.49 -9.47
CA LEU A 10 -13.28 -3.82 -9.82
C LEU A 10 -11.83 -3.82 -10.33
N ALA A 11 -11.18 -2.66 -10.43
CA ALA A 11 -9.84 -2.54 -11.02
C ALA A 11 -8.78 -3.37 -10.27
N ALA A 12 -8.90 -3.54 -8.94
CA ALA A 12 -7.99 -4.37 -8.15
C ALA A 12 -8.04 -5.86 -8.53
N HIS A 13 -9.15 -6.32 -9.12
CA HIS A 13 -9.38 -7.73 -9.48
C HIS A 13 -9.37 -7.99 -10.98
N VAL A 14 -9.54 -6.94 -11.80
CA VAL A 14 -9.66 -7.03 -13.26
C VAL A 14 -8.59 -6.14 -13.92
N PRO A 15 -7.43 -6.70 -14.31
CA PRO A 15 -6.32 -5.92 -14.88
C PRO A 15 -6.68 -5.10 -16.14
N ALA A 16 -7.63 -5.56 -16.92
CA ALA A 16 -8.14 -4.82 -18.08
C ALA A 16 -8.83 -3.51 -17.67
N LEU A 17 -9.57 -3.51 -16.56
CA LEU A 17 -10.19 -2.29 -16.01
C LEU A 17 -9.14 -1.35 -15.44
N ALA A 18 -8.16 -1.85 -14.69
CA ALA A 18 -7.07 -1.02 -14.19
C ALA A 18 -6.38 -0.28 -15.35
N ARG A 19 -6.08 -0.99 -16.45
CA ARG A 19 -5.49 -0.40 -17.67
C ARG A 19 -6.42 0.62 -18.33
N ALA A 20 -7.70 0.30 -18.51
CA ALA A 20 -8.70 1.19 -19.11
C ALA A 20 -8.84 2.50 -18.34
N TYR A 21 -8.79 2.42 -17.00
CA TYR A 21 -8.83 3.57 -16.10
C TYR A 21 -7.45 4.16 -15.80
N ARG A 22 -6.38 3.69 -16.45
CA ARG A 22 -4.99 4.16 -16.23
C ARG A 22 -4.61 4.15 -14.74
N ILE A 23 -4.97 3.08 -14.02
CA ILE A 23 -4.56 2.83 -12.64
C ILE A 23 -3.33 1.92 -12.70
N GLU A 24 -2.25 2.36 -12.10
CA GLU A 24 -1.02 1.58 -12.06
C GLU A 24 -1.17 0.37 -11.13
N CYS A 25 -0.68 -0.79 -11.56
CA CYS A 25 -0.65 -2.01 -10.77
C CYS A 25 0.72 -2.69 -10.81
N ARG A 26 1.63 -2.16 -11.63
CA ARG A 26 2.98 -2.71 -11.90
C ARG A 26 3.94 -1.57 -12.18
N LEU A 27 5.22 -1.80 -11.91
CA LEU A 27 6.32 -0.86 -12.21
C LEU A 27 6.78 -0.90 -13.69
N GLY A 28 6.20 -1.75 -14.51
CA GLY A 28 6.70 -1.98 -15.86
C GLY A 28 7.71 -3.13 -15.90
N ARG A 29 9.00 -2.84 -16.03
CA ARG A 29 10.11 -3.82 -16.00
C ARG A 29 11.11 -3.44 -14.92
N GLY A 30 11.86 -4.42 -14.44
CA GLY A 30 12.92 -4.21 -13.45
C GLY A 30 12.54 -4.76 -12.08
N ASP A 31 12.71 -3.97 -11.04
CA ASP A 31 12.53 -4.36 -9.64
C ASP A 31 11.08 -4.71 -9.27
N VAL A 32 10.89 -5.24 -8.08
CA VAL A 32 9.58 -5.49 -7.48
C VAL A 32 9.25 -4.36 -6.51
N GLY A 33 8.14 -3.65 -6.75
CA GLY A 33 7.61 -2.67 -5.82
C GLY A 33 7.03 -3.35 -4.59
N LEU A 34 7.65 -3.17 -3.44
CA LEU A 34 7.14 -3.72 -2.18
C LEU A 34 6.31 -2.65 -1.46
N THR A 35 5.08 -2.98 -1.09
CA THR A 35 4.17 -2.01 -0.46
C THR A 35 3.47 -2.58 0.76
N PHE A 36 3.26 -1.71 1.77
CA PHE A 36 2.53 -2.01 2.98
C PHE A 36 1.41 -1.00 3.18
N ASP A 37 0.20 -1.49 3.53
CA ASP A 37 -0.97 -0.66 3.78
C ASP A 37 -1.33 -0.66 5.27
N ASP A 38 -2.20 0.27 5.70
CA ASP A 38 -2.86 0.36 7.01
C ASP A 38 -2.02 0.92 8.17
N GLY A 39 -0.72 1.10 8.00
CA GLY A 39 0.17 1.66 9.02
C GLY A 39 0.01 3.17 9.27
N PRO A 40 0.83 3.73 10.18
CA PRO A 40 1.84 3.04 10.98
C PRO A 40 1.24 2.28 12.18
N HIS A 41 1.82 1.13 12.51
CA HIS A 41 1.48 0.33 13.69
C HIS A 41 2.64 0.35 14.71
N ALA A 42 2.33 0.36 16.00
CA ALA A 42 3.33 0.51 17.07
C ALA A 42 4.42 -0.58 17.06
N GLU A 43 4.05 -1.80 16.72
CA GLU A 43 4.94 -2.97 16.73
C GLU A 43 5.16 -3.51 15.30
N GLY A 44 4.12 -3.55 14.47
CA GLY A 44 4.19 -4.16 13.14
C GLY A 44 5.08 -3.39 12.18
N THR A 45 4.95 -2.05 12.15
CA THR A 45 5.82 -1.22 11.31
C THR A 45 7.30 -1.38 11.68
N PRO A 46 7.73 -1.28 12.97
CA PRO A 46 9.12 -1.56 13.36
C PRO A 46 9.60 -2.95 12.97
N ALA A 47 8.80 -4.00 13.17
CA ALA A 47 9.17 -5.38 12.80
C ALA A 47 9.40 -5.55 11.28
N VAL A 48 8.58 -4.87 10.47
CA VAL A 48 8.77 -4.82 9.01
C VAL A 48 10.06 -4.06 8.66
N LEU A 49 10.29 -2.88 9.26
CA LEU A 49 11.49 -2.07 9.02
C LEU A 49 12.78 -2.84 9.35
N GLU A 50 12.80 -3.57 10.46
CA GLU A 50 13.93 -4.42 10.84
C GLU A 50 14.24 -5.48 9.77
N THR A 51 13.20 -6.17 9.28
CA THR A 51 13.36 -7.18 8.22
C THR A 51 13.85 -6.57 6.92
N LEU A 52 13.34 -5.40 6.53
CA LEU A 52 13.77 -4.68 5.31
C LEU A 52 15.23 -4.26 5.42
N ALA A 53 15.65 -3.71 6.56
CA ALA A 53 17.03 -3.30 6.82
C ALA A 53 18.00 -4.50 6.73
N ALA A 54 17.64 -5.64 7.33
CA ALA A 54 18.44 -6.87 7.29
C ALA A 54 18.64 -7.43 5.86
N ARG A 55 17.79 -7.04 4.91
CA ARG A 55 17.83 -7.52 3.52
C ARG A 55 18.22 -6.42 2.51
N GLY A 56 18.56 -5.21 2.97
CA GLY A 56 18.89 -4.08 2.11
C GLY A 56 17.75 -3.69 1.15
N ALA A 57 16.50 -3.95 1.53
CA ALA A 57 15.31 -3.69 0.74
C ALA A 57 14.68 -2.35 1.13
N THR A 58 14.04 -1.67 0.17
CA THR A 58 13.19 -0.50 0.43
C THR A 58 11.73 -0.81 0.08
N ALA A 59 10.80 -0.02 0.61
CA ALA A 59 9.38 -0.22 0.42
C ALA A 59 8.61 1.10 0.44
N THR A 60 7.35 1.07 -0.04
CA THR A 60 6.39 2.16 0.07
C THR A 60 5.33 1.81 1.10
N PHE A 61 5.10 2.71 2.07
CA PHE A 61 4.10 2.55 3.11
C PHE A 61 2.90 3.48 2.82
N PHE A 62 1.74 2.89 2.54
CA PHE A 62 0.49 3.60 2.35
C PHE A 62 -0.16 3.84 3.71
N LEU A 63 0.04 5.04 4.25
CA LEU A 63 -0.30 5.39 5.61
C LEU A 63 -1.72 5.93 5.75
N VAL A 64 -2.41 5.53 6.81
CA VAL A 64 -3.70 6.06 7.22
C VAL A 64 -3.48 7.25 8.16
N GLY A 65 -4.02 8.41 7.83
CA GLY A 65 -3.75 9.67 8.53
C GLY A 65 -4.06 9.64 10.02
N GLU A 66 -5.14 8.99 10.46
CA GLU A 66 -5.45 8.83 11.89
C GLU A 66 -4.42 7.97 12.62
N GLN A 67 -3.82 6.98 11.96
CA GLN A 67 -2.73 6.18 12.53
C GLN A 67 -1.43 6.99 12.62
N VAL A 68 -1.17 7.85 11.61
CA VAL A 68 -0.03 8.78 11.63
C VAL A 68 -0.16 9.77 12.78
N GLN A 69 -1.34 10.37 12.99
CA GLN A 69 -1.57 11.27 14.13
C GLN A 69 -1.38 10.59 15.49
N ALA A 70 -1.79 9.33 15.58
CA ALA A 70 -1.62 8.54 16.81
C ALA A 70 -0.17 8.13 17.06
N ARG A 71 0.66 7.98 16.00
CA ARG A 71 2.03 7.44 16.07
C ARG A 71 3.00 8.19 15.15
N PRO A 72 3.16 9.52 15.31
CA PRO A 72 3.98 10.32 14.39
C PRO A 72 5.45 9.90 14.38
N SER A 73 5.99 9.44 15.50
CA SER A 73 7.37 8.95 15.58
C SER A 73 7.59 7.66 14.77
N VAL A 74 6.60 6.77 14.68
CA VAL A 74 6.70 5.57 13.87
C VAL A 74 6.62 5.92 12.38
N ALA A 75 5.74 6.85 12.00
CA ALA A 75 5.70 7.38 10.63
C ALA A 75 7.03 8.02 10.23
N ARG A 76 7.66 8.77 11.14
CA ARG A 76 8.99 9.37 10.93
C ARG A 76 10.06 8.30 10.75
N ALA A 77 10.06 7.24 11.55
CA ALA A 77 11.03 6.15 11.45
C ALA A 77 11.01 5.45 10.07
N ILE A 78 9.87 5.38 9.39
CA ILE A 78 9.75 4.86 8.02
C ILE A 78 10.65 5.68 7.08
N VAL A 79 10.55 6.99 7.13
CA VAL A 79 11.31 7.90 6.27
C VAL A 79 12.78 7.93 6.64
N ASP A 80 13.10 7.95 7.93
CA ASP A 80 14.47 7.95 8.43
C ASP A 80 15.23 6.66 8.06
N ALA A 81 14.48 5.54 7.87
CA ALA A 81 15.01 4.28 7.36
C ALA A 81 15.11 4.22 5.80
N GLY A 82 14.82 5.32 5.10
CA GLY A 82 14.96 5.41 3.64
C GLY A 82 13.79 4.87 2.83
N HIS A 83 12.64 4.64 3.46
CA HIS A 83 11.44 4.17 2.79
C HIS A 83 10.54 5.32 2.32
N GLU A 84 9.63 5.00 1.40
CA GLU A 84 8.65 5.94 0.85
C GLU A 84 7.35 5.90 1.64
N VAL A 85 6.73 7.08 1.82
CA VAL A 85 5.39 7.20 2.39
C VAL A 85 4.38 7.64 1.33
N ALA A 86 3.18 7.08 1.38
CA ALA A 86 2.10 7.29 0.44
C ALA A 86 0.76 7.43 1.18
N LEU A 87 -0.29 7.89 0.49
CA LEU A 87 -1.61 8.12 1.06
C LEU A 87 -2.50 6.88 1.01
N HIS A 88 -3.11 6.52 2.17
CA HIS A 88 -4.19 5.52 2.26
C HIS A 88 -5.52 6.10 2.80
N GLY A 89 -5.70 7.43 2.68
CA GLY A 89 -6.79 8.19 3.29
C GLY A 89 -6.46 8.65 4.70
N TYR A 90 -7.32 9.54 5.23
CA TYR A 90 -7.24 9.92 6.65
C TYR A 90 -7.90 8.87 7.53
N ARG A 91 -9.08 8.37 7.08
CA ARG A 91 -9.80 7.23 7.68
C ARG A 91 -9.87 6.08 6.69
N HIS A 92 -9.73 4.86 7.19
CA HIS A 92 -9.84 3.65 6.37
C HIS A 92 -11.31 3.36 6.03
N THR A 93 -11.88 4.13 5.08
CA THR A 93 -13.29 4.03 4.70
C THR A 93 -13.47 3.73 3.21
N LEU A 94 -14.50 2.95 2.88
CA LEU A 94 -14.83 2.62 1.49
C LEU A 94 -15.27 3.87 0.70
N LEU A 95 -14.56 4.21 -0.39
CA LEU A 95 -14.80 5.40 -1.19
C LEU A 95 -16.21 5.47 -1.80
N LEU A 96 -16.82 4.31 -2.10
CA LEU A 96 -18.18 4.24 -2.65
C LEU A 96 -19.27 4.82 -1.73
N ARG A 97 -18.94 4.98 -0.43
CA ARG A 97 -19.85 5.54 0.58
C ARG A 97 -19.59 7.02 0.87
N ARG A 98 -18.68 7.65 0.12
CA ARG A 98 -18.25 9.03 0.34
C ARG A 98 -18.60 9.90 -0.85
N SER A 99 -19.04 11.14 -0.59
CA SER A 99 -19.09 12.18 -1.60
C SER A 99 -17.67 12.62 -1.98
N VAL A 100 -17.52 13.21 -3.17
CA VAL A 100 -16.22 13.74 -3.64
C VAL A 100 -15.67 14.80 -2.67
N ARG A 101 -16.55 15.65 -2.09
CA ARG A 101 -16.16 16.67 -1.12
C ARG A 101 -15.62 16.08 0.19
N GLU A 102 -16.28 15.06 0.72
CA GLU A 102 -15.80 14.37 1.93
C GLU A 102 -14.46 13.68 1.68
N LEU A 103 -14.29 13.07 0.49
CA LEU A 103 -13.02 12.47 0.12
C LEU A 103 -11.92 13.52 -0.04
N GLU A 104 -12.20 14.68 -0.61
CA GLU A 104 -11.22 15.77 -0.74
C GLU A 104 -10.74 16.26 0.64
N GLN A 105 -11.67 16.46 1.58
CA GLN A 105 -11.33 16.82 2.96
C GLN A 105 -10.50 15.74 3.67
N ASP A 106 -10.84 14.47 3.45
CA ASP A 106 -10.12 13.32 3.99
C ASP A 106 -8.67 13.28 3.47
N LEU A 107 -8.47 13.45 2.15
CA LEU A 107 -7.15 13.43 1.53
C LEU A 107 -6.28 14.61 1.96
N VAL A 108 -6.86 15.82 2.04
CA VAL A 108 -6.14 17.01 2.53
C VAL A 108 -5.66 16.82 3.96
N ARG A 109 -6.53 16.28 4.83
CA ARG A 109 -6.18 15.99 6.22
C ARG A 109 -5.14 14.89 6.34
N ALA A 110 -5.25 13.83 5.53
CA ALA A 110 -4.28 12.74 5.51
C ALA A 110 -2.89 13.23 5.08
N ARG A 111 -2.85 14.04 4.03
CA ARG A 111 -1.61 14.66 3.54
C ARG A 111 -0.96 15.50 4.61
N ALA A 112 -1.70 16.40 5.25
CA ALA A 112 -1.18 17.27 6.31
C ALA A 112 -0.58 16.43 7.47
N ALA A 113 -1.29 15.39 7.93
CA ALA A 113 -0.79 14.51 8.98
C ALA A 113 0.54 13.82 8.60
N ILE A 114 0.69 13.36 7.36
CA ILE A 114 1.92 12.73 6.87
C ILE A 114 3.03 13.77 6.74
N GLU A 115 2.76 14.94 6.17
CA GLU A 115 3.75 16.01 5.99
C GLU A 115 4.26 16.52 7.35
N ASP A 116 3.36 16.73 8.31
CA ASP A 116 3.70 17.17 9.68
C ASP A 116 4.60 16.15 10.41
N ALA A 117 4.27 14.85 10.29
CA ALA A 117 5.02 13.81 10.98
C ALA A 117 6.36 13.48 10.31
N THR A 118 6.44 13.54 8.98
CA THR A 118 7.56 12.97 8.21
C THR A 118 8.39 14.01 7.46
N GLY A 119 7.86 15.20 7.21
CA GLY A 119 8.47 16.20 6.34
C GLY A 119 8.46 15.80 4.85
N ARG A 120 7.66 14.81 4.46
CA ARG A 120 7.57 14.30 3.09
C ARG A 120 6.17 14.47 2.53
N SER A 121 6.07 15.00 1.31
CA SER A 121 4.80 15.06 0.58
C SER A 121 4.58 13.76 -0.19
N PRO A 122 3.51 13.00 0.10
CA PRO A 122 3.17 11.79 -0.62
C PRO A 122 2.71 12.11 -2.05
N VAL A 123 3.12 11.28 -3.02
CA VAL A 123 2.74 11.42 -4.43
C VAL A 123 1.84 10.27 -4.92
N LEU A 124 1.86 9.15 -4.21
CA LEU A 124 1.04 7.99 -4.51
C LEU A 124 -0.21 7.95 -3.62
N TYR A 125 -1.29 7.42 -4.18
CA TYR A 125 -2.52 7.15 -3.45
C TYR A 125 -3.04 5.75 -3.75
N ARG A 126 -3.40 5.02 -2.71
CA ARG A 126 -4.15 3.76 -2.78
C ARG A 126 -5.41 3.91 -1.93
N PRO A 127 -6.61 3.63 -2.48
CA PRO A 127 -7.84 3.70 -1.69
C PRO A 127 -7.94 2.52 -0.73
N PRO A 128 -8.52 2.69 0.46
CA PRO A 128 -8.92 1.59 1.30
C PRO A 128 -9.67 0.51 0.52
N TYR A 129 -9.38 -0.76 0.81
CA TYR A 129 -9.90 -1.94 0.09
C TYR A 129 -9.53 -2.03 -1.40
N GLY A 130 -8.69 -1.14 -1.93
CA GLY A 130 -8.37 -1.07 -3.36
C GLY A 130 -9.53 -0.62 -4.25
N VAL A 131 -10.55 0.02 -3.68
CA VAL A 131 -11.82 0.31 -4.36
C VAL A 131 -11.93 1.79 -4.69
N PHE A 132 -11.85 2.13 -5.99
CA PHE A 132 -12.11 3.48 -6.49
C PHE A 132 -13.60 3.67 -6.87
N SER A 133 -14.14 4.86 -6.60
CA SER A 133 -15.28 5.39 -7.35
C SER A 133 -14.78 6.26 -8.51
N SER A 134 -15.59 6.44 -9.55
CA SER A 134 -15.22 7.30 -10.70
C SER A 134 -14.90 8.72 -10.26
N GLY A 135 -15.74 9.32 -9.39
CA GLY A 135 -15.50 10.64 -8.83
C GLY A 135 -14.24 10.70 -7.95
N GLY A 136 -14.00 9.65 -7.15
CA GLY A 136 -12.80 9.53 -6.33
C GLY A 136 -11.52 9.43 -7.16
N LEU A 137 -11.52 8.64 -8.22
CA LEU A 137 -10.38 8.51 -9.12
C LEU A 137 -10.07 9.84 -9.85
N ALA A 138 -11.11 10.54 -10.31
CA ALA A 138 -10.96 11.86 -10.94
C ALA A 138 -10.39 12.90 -9.96
N LEU A 139 -10.89 12.90 -8.71
CA LEU A 139 -10.40 13.79 -7.65
C LEU A 139 -8.92 13.53 -7.34
N VAL A 140 -8.54 12.27 -7.12
CA VAL A 140 -7.16 11.86 -6.82
C VAL A 140 -6.18 12.42 -7.85
N ARG A 141 -6.51 12.29 -9.13
CA ARG A 141 -5.71 12.85 -10.24
C ARG A 141 -5.68 14.37 -10.26
N ARG A 142 -6.83 15.02 -10.01
CA ARG A 142 -6.91 16.48 -9.94
C ARG A 142 -6.03 17.05 -8.83
N LEU A 143 -5.89 16.32 -7.71
CA LEU A 143 -5.01 16.67 -6.61
C LEU A 143 -3.53 16.33 -6.87
N GLY A 144 -3.20 15.78 -8.05
CA GLY A 144 -1.83 15.45 -8.44
C GLY A 144 -1.32 14.10 -7.94
N TYR A 145 -2.17 13.27 -7.33
CA TYR A 145 -1.75 11.94 -6.89
C TYR A 145 -1.81 10.92 -8.03
N ARG A 146 -0.88 9.98 -8.00
CA ARG A 146 -0.85 8.81 -8.89
C ARG A 146 -1.59 7.64 -8.20
N PRO A 147 -2.68 7.14 -8.82
CA PRO A 147 -3.41 6.00 -8.27
C PRO A 147 -2.63 4.71 -8.51
N LEU A 148 -2.32 3.98 -7.42
CA LEU A 148 -1.61 2.71 -7.46
C LEU A 148 -2.41 1.61 -6.78
N LEU A 149 -2.55 0.47 -7.45
CA LEU A 149 -3.03 -0.79 -6.87
C LEU A 149 -1.84 -1.78 -6.78
N TRP A 150 -2.08 -3.07 -7.00
CA TRP A 150 -1.08 -4.14 -6.89
C TRP A 150 -1.32 -5.21 -7.97
N SER A 151 -0.32 -6.05 -8.19
CA SER A 151 -0.41 -7.22 -9.07
C SER A 151 -0.13 -8.55 -8.34
N ALA A 152 0.44 -8.50 -7.14
CA ALA A 152 0.68 -9.65 -6.29
C ALA A 152 0.28 -9.34 -4.85
N TRP A 153 -0.24 -10.31 -4.11
CA TRP A 153 -0.70 -10.14 -2.74
C TRP A 153 -0.73 -11.45 -1.95
N GLY A 154 -0.51 -11.35 -0.61
CA GLY A 154 -0.49 -12.51 0.29
C GLY A 154 -1.83 -12.84 0.92
N ARG A 155 -2.83 -11.92 0.89
CA ARG A 155 -4.08 -11.97 1.66
C ARG A 155 -3.79 -12.17 3.15
N ASP A 156 -2.82 -11.44 3.65
CA ASP A 156 -2.26 -11.51 5.00
C ASP A 156 -3.24 -11.03 6.08
N TRP A 157 -4.24 -10.23 5.71
CA TRP A 157 -5.33 -9.79 6.58
C TRP A 157 -6.30 -10.90 7.00
N GLU A 158 -6.28 -12.06 6.34
CA GLU A 158 -7.20 -13.17 6.64
C GLU A 158 -6.88 -13.80 8.00
N ARG A 159 -7.91 -14.04 8.81
CA ARG A 159 -7.76 -14.60 10.17
C ARG A 159 -7.02 -15.95 10.21
N ARG A 160 -7.14 -16.76 9.17
CA ARG A 160 -6.50 -18.08 9.07
C ARG A 160 -5.25 -18.09 8.20
N ALA A 161 -4.74 -16.92 7.77
CA ALA A 161 -3.51 -16.87 7.02
C ALA A 161 -2.33 -17.31 7.90
N THR A 162 -1.44 -18.14 7.35
CA THR A 162 -0.17 -18.52 7.98
C THR A 162 0.98 -17.84 7.24
N PRO A 163 2.13 -17.59 7.86
CA PRO A 163 3.29 -17.00 7.19
C PRO A 163 3.66 -17.74 5.89
N ALA A 164 3.68 -19.07 5.92
CA ALA A 164 3.97 -19.89 4.74
C ALA A 164 2.91 -19.72 3.62
N ALA A 165 1.62 -19.60 3.99
CA ALA A 165 0.56 -19.37 3.01
C ALA A 165 0.62 -17.96 2.41
N ILE A 166 0.95 -16.95 3.21
CA ILE A 166 1.15 -15.56 2.76
C ILE A 166 2.31 -15.53 1.77
N ALA A 167 3.49 -16.01 2.14
CA ALA A 167 4.66 -16.08 1.27
C ALA A 167 4.33 -16.79 -0.05
N ARG A 168 3.78 -18.01 0.01
CA ARG A 168 3.43 -18.79 -1.19
C ARG A 168 2.44 -18.05 -2.10
N ARG A 169 1.39 -17.42 -1.55
CA ARG A 169 0.40 -16.68 -2.35
C ARG A 169 1.03 -15.47 -3.04
N THR A 170 1.85 -14.71 -2.31
CA THR A 170 2.54 -13.53 -2.82
C THR A 170 3.49 -13.91 -3.96
N THR A 171 4.23 -15.01 -3.81
CA THR A 171 5.36 -15.32 -4.70
C THR A 171 5.03 -16.30 -5.83
N ARG A 172 3.90 -17.02 -5.76
CA ARG A 172 3.54 -18.08 -6.73
C ARG A 172 3.62 -17.67 -8.21
N ARG A 173 3.34 -16.42 -8.51
CA ARG A 173 3.35 -15.85 -9.88
C ARG A 173 4.11 -14.54 -9.93
N LEU A 174 4.97 -14.29 -8.95
CA LEU A 174 5.74 -13.06 -8.85
C LEU A 174 6.68 -12.92 -10.05
N ARG A 175 6.73 -11.72 -10.61
CA ARG A 175 7.55 -11.38 -11.77
C ARG A 175 8.21 -10.02 -11.54
N SER A 176 9.30 -9.78 -12.26
CA SER A 176 9.88 -8.45 -12.41
C SER A 176 8.80 -7.43 -12.79
N GLY A 177 8.83 -6.26 -12.15
CA GLY A 177 7.87 -5.19 -12.32
C GLY A 177 6.56 -5.37 -11.55
N ASP A 178 6.35 -6.45 -10.78
CA ASP A 178 5.17 -6.57 -9.94
C ASP A 178 5.17 -5.56 -8.79
N VAL A 179 3.97 -5.15 -8.37
CA VAL A 179 3.74 -4.43 -7.11
C VAL A 179 3.09 -5.41 -6.12
N VAL A 180 3.76 -5.62 -5.00
CA VAL A 180 3.32 -6.51 -3.92
C VAL A 180 2.56 -5.72 -2.87
N LEU A 181 1.36 -6.19 -2.49
CA LEU A 181 0.57 -5.71 -1.37
C LEU A 181 0.72 -6.64 -0.17
N LEU A 182 1.14 -6.07 0.95
CA LEU A 182 1.11 -6.62 2.30
C LEU A 182 0.61 -5.55 3.28
N HIS A 183 0.47 -5.90 4.58
CA HIS A 183 0.03 -4.97 5.63
C HIS A 183 0.98 -5.05 6.82
N ASP A 184 1.43 -3.88 7.29
CA ASP A 184 2.27 -3.75 8.49
C ASP A 184 1.44 -3.48 9.77
N SER A 185 0.11 -3.48 9.63
CA SER A 185 -0.85 -3.17 10.67
C SER A 185 -2.03 -4.15 10.67
N ASP A 186 -2.64 -4.34 11.82
CA ASP A 186 -3.90 -5.10 11.97
C ASP A 186 -5.08 -4.20 12.36
N ALA A 187 -4.93 -2.88 12.28
CA ALA A 187 -5.94 -1.92 12.68
C ALA A 187 -7.29 -2.09 11.94
N TYR A 188 -7.26 -2.62 10.72
CA TYR A 188 -8.45 -2.81 9.87
C TYR A 188 -8.59 -4.25 9.38
N SER A 189 -7.92 -5.19 10.04
CA SER A 189 -7.87 -6.60 9.66
C SER A 189 -7.97 -7.53 10.89
N SER A 190 -7.60 -8.81 10.75
CA SER A 190 -7.64 -9.72 11.89
C SER A 190 -6.50 -9.44 12.88
N ALA A 191 -6.82 -9.41 14.16
CA ALA A 191 -5.83 -9.20 15.22
C ALA A 191 -4.58 -10.08 15.05
N GLY A 192 -3.40 -9.48 15.20
CA GLY A 192 -2.11 -10.14 15.02
C GLY A 192 -1.75 -10.47 13.57
N SER A 193 -2.46 -9.91 12.57
CA SER A 193 -2.10 -10.15 11.16
C SER A 193 -0.71 -9.62 10.83
N TRP A 194 -0.30 -8.50 11.36
CA TRP A 194 1.04 -7.94 11.17
C TRP A 194 2.17 -8.90 11.58
N MET A 195 1.99 -9.68 12.66
CA MET A 195 3.00 -10.68 13.08
C MET A 195 3.18 -11.76 12.01
N ARG A 196 2.09 -12.18 11.37
CA ARG A 196 2.14 -13.17 10.30
C ARG A 196 2.78 -12.61 9.03
N THR A 197 2.52 -11.34 8.74
CA THR A 197 3.16 -10.61 7.63
C THR A 197 4.66 -10.47 7.87
N ALA A 198 5.08 -9.99 9.04
CA ALA A 198 6.49 -9.88 9.42
C ALA A 198 7.21 -11.23 9.32
N ALA A 199 6.59 -12.32 9.80
CA ALA A 199 7.16 -13.65 9.70
C ALA A 199 7.20 -14.22 8.25
N ALA A 200 6.34 -13.75 7.35
CA ALA A 200 6.34 -14.15 5.94
C ALA A 200 7.34 -13.37 5.09
N LEU A 201 7.66 -12.13 5.49
CA LEU A 201 8.42 -11.17 4.70
C LEU A 201 9.81 -11.67 4.28
N PRO A 202 10.61 -12.34 5.13
CA PRO A 202 11.89 -12.90 4.69
C PRO A 202 11.75 -13.81 3.47
N SER A 203 10.78 -14.73 3.47
CA SER A 203 10.55 -15.65 2.34
C SER A 203 10.06 -14.91 1.07
N VAL A 204 9.34 -13.81 1.21
CA VAL A 204 8.93 -12.96 0.07
C VAL A 204 10.16 -12.29 -0.54
N LEU A 205 11.04 -11.74 0.29
CA LEU A 205 12.28 -11.08 -0.15
C LEU A 205 13.26 -12.08 -0.78
N ASP A 206 13.38 -13.29 -0.24
CA ASP A 206 14.19 -14.36 -0.84
C ASP A 206 13.68 -14.74 -2.25
N ALA A 207 12.37 -14.80 -2.44
CA ALA A 207 11.77 -15.04 -3.75
C ALA A 207 12.03 -13.90 -4.74
N VAL A 208 12.00 -12.63 -4.29
CA VAL A 208 12.38 -11.49 -5.12
C VAL A 208 13.84 -11.59 -5.55
N ALA A 209 14.75 -11.89 -4.62
CA ALA A 209 16.16 -12.08 -4.92
C ALA A 209 16.41 -13.22 -5.92
N THR A 210 15.62 -14.31 -5.83
CA THR A 210 15.70 -15.45 -6.78
C THR A 210 15.33 -15.03 -8.22
N LEU A 211 14.54 -13.98 -8.41
CA LEU A 211 14.26 -13.39 -9.73
C LEU A 211 15.42 -12.57 -10.30
N GLY A 212 16.49 -12.36 -9.53
CA GLY A 212 17.62 -11.50 -9.91
C GLY A 212 17.30 -10.00 -9.90
N VAL A 213 16.31 -9.58 -9.11
CA VAL A 213 15.87 -8.18 -8.97
C VAL A 213 15.78 -7.78 -7.50
N SER A 214 15.61 -6.47 -7.22
CA SER A 214 15.48 -5.92 -5.88
C SER A 214 14.04 -5.68 -5.47
N ALA A 215 13.78 -5.70 -4.16
CA ALA A 215 12.55 -5.16 -3.58
C ALA A 215 12.77 -3.68 -3.24
N VAL A 216 11.97 -2.80 -3.84
CA VAL A 216 12.19 -1.35 -3.79
C VAL A 216 10.92 -0.56 -3.48
N ALA A 217 11.09 0.68 -3.04
CA ALA A 217 10.01 1.65 -3.01
C ALA A 217 9.54 1.97 -4.45
N VAL A 218 8.24 2.19 -4.61
CA VAL A 218 7.60 2.27 -5.94
C VAL A 218 8.19 3.39 -6.80
N THR A 219 8.42 4.59 -6.24
CA THR A 219 8.93 5.71 -7.04
C THR A 219 10.42 5.62 -7.37
N GLN A 220 11.18 4.74 -6.73
CA GLN A 220 12.60 4.53 -7.03
C GLN A 220 12.84 3.80 -8.37
N SER A 221 11.82 3.10 -8.87
CA SER A 221 11.88 2.32 -10.12
C SER A 221 11.03 2.90 -11.26
N MET A 222 10.54 4.14 -11.11
CA MET A 222 9.71 4.80 -12.11
C MET A 222 10.45 5.83 -12.95
#